data_1ad28f71a1aa8f5be4a6acdb41db5f99
#
_entry.id   1ad28f71a1aa8f5be4a6acdb41db5f99
#
_cell.length_a   1.000
_cell.length_b   1.000
_cell.length_c   1.000
_cell.angle_alpha   90.00
_cell.angle_beta   90.00
_cell.angle_gamma   90.00
#
_symmetry.space_group_name_H-M   'P 1'
#
loop_
_entity.id
_entity.type
_entity.pdbx_description
1 polymer ?
#
loop_
_entity_poly.entity_id
_entity_poly.type
_entity_poly.pdbx_seq_one_letter_code
_entity_poly.pdbx_strand_id
1 'polypeptide(L)'
;MQHNSLSQRNGQAAVEACSEVTARRTCFLSAHSYCCELEDGAIILELATGAYVGIHAEYLPHLRIRIQNWPDSHGSAQVTTNATITESESLISSLVDRGILTTSPAPKRSSTPPTPVAAMTTGSAIQRSGTPAKHLMQFMMSLWTVSLRHRDDQLASLVGLLSQRQHLIRRVQRTATLEDAKKMLVAFLRLRIWFYTADRRCLFDSLVLALFLSRKKIPCTFVIGVSTKPFLAHAWVQIGEFVLNDTAEHVQTFTPILAVGESN
;
A
#
# COMPACT_ATOMS: atom_id res chain seq x y z
N MET A 1 -35.51 -29.99 -43.16
CA MET A 1 -35.25 -30.21 -41.72
C MET A 1 -33.75 -30.33 -41.42
N GLN A 2 -32.90 -29.40 -41.85
CA GLN A 2 -31.43 -29.45 -41.60
C GLN A 2 -30.84 -28.17 -41.05
N HIS A 3 -31.62 -27.12 -40.77
CA HIS A 3 -31.10 -25.83 -40.29
C HIS A 3 -31.00 -25.69 -38.77
N ASN A 4 -31.48 -26.65 -37.97
CA ASN A 4 -31.54 -26.50 -36.52
C ASN A 4 -30.36 -27.14 -35.76
N SER A 5 -29.51 -27.93 -36.45
CA SER A 5 -28.41 -28.65 -35.80
C SER A 5 -27.12 -27.83 -35.70
N LEU A 6 -26.90 -26.83 -36.56
CA LEU A 6 -25.72 -25.99 -36.59
C LEU A 6 -25.75 -24.89 -35.52
N SER A 7 -26.94 -24.34 -35.22
CA SER A 7 -27.13 -23.32 -34.20
C SER A 7 -26.96 -23.89 -32.77
N GLN A 8 -27.39 -25.14 -32.53
CA GLN A 8 -27.19 -25.79 -31.23
C GLN A 8 -25.73 -26.18 -30.99
N ARG A 9 -24.99 -26.62 -32.00
CA ARG A 9 -23.54 -26.93 -31.84
C ARG A 9 -22.70 -25.70 -31.54
N ASN A 10 -22.99 -24.57 -32.16
CA ASN A 10 -22.29 -23.32 -31.89
C ASN A 10 -22.61 -22.76 -30.50
N GLY A 11 -23.84 -22.91 -30.00
CA GLY A 11 -24.22 -22.55 -28.66
C GLY A 11 -23.54 -23.43 -27.60
N GLN A 12 -23.43 -24.72 -27.87
CA GLN A 12 -22.81 -25.68 -26.94
C GLN A 12 -21.29 -25.52 -26.88
N ALA A 13 -20.63 -25.27 -28.02
CA ALA A 13 -19.19 -24.96 -28.05
C ALA A 13 -18.85 -23.64 -27.36
N ALA A 14 -19.73 -22.63 -27.45
CA ALA A 14 -19.55 -21.37 -26.74
C ALA A 14 -19.76 -21.52 -25.21
N VAL A 15 -20.68 -22.38 -24.79
CA VAL A 15 -20.91 -22.68 -23.37
C VAL A 15 -19.80 -23.56 -22.79
N GLU A 16 -19.28 -24.53 -23.56
CA GLU A 16 -18.12 -25.34 -23.17
C GLU A 16 -16.84 -24.49 -23.11
N ALA A 17 -16.60 -23.61 -24.08
CA ALA A 17 -15.48 -22.67 -24.04
C ALA A 17 -15.59 -21.69 -22.84
N CYS A 18 -16.79 -21.24 -22.53
CA CYS A 18 -17.04 -20.41 -21.34
C CYS A 18 -16.87 -21.21 -20.04
N SER A 19 -17.22 -22.50 -20.03
CA SER A 19 -17.02 -23.40 -18.90
C SER A 19 -15.56 -23.77 -18.70
N GLU A 20 -14.78 -23.99 -19.75
CA GLU A 20 -13.32 -24.20 -19.67
C GLU A 20 -12.56 -22.96 -19.21
N VAL A 21 -13.00 -21.75 -19.60
CA VAL A 21 -12.44 -20.49 -19.09
C VAL A 21 -12.73 -20.34 -17.59
N THR A 22 -13.88 -20.82 -17.10
CA THR A 22 -14.25 -20.77 -15.67
C THR A 22 -13.52 -21.83 -14.84
N ALA A 23 -13.06 -22.93 -15.44
CA ALA A 23 -12.30 -23.98 -14.77
C ALA A 23 -10.80 -23.61 -14.57
N ARG A 24 -10.31 -22.52 -15.14
CA ARG A 24 -8.95 -22.02 -14.88
C ARG A 24 -8.86 -21.51 -13.45
N ARG A 25 -7.91 -22.03 -12.69
CA ARG A 25 -7.68 -21.72 -11.27
C ARG A 25 -7.71 -20.21 -11.03
N THR A 26 -8.66 -19.73 -10.24
CA THR A 26 -8.70 -18.34 -9.77
C THR A 26 -7.50 -18.06 -8.89
N CYS A 27 -6.86 -16.91 -9.09
CA CYS A 27 -5.70 -16.48 -8.31
C CYS A 27 -6.09 -15.33 -7.39
N PHE A 28 -5.25 -15.08 -6.39
CA PHE A 28 -5.37 -13.99 -5.44
C PHE A 28 -3.99 -13.35 -5.26
N LEU A 29 -3.95 -12.05 -5.01
CA LEU A 29 -2.74 -11.42 -4.49
C LEU A 29 -2.40 -12.04 -3.14
N SER A 30 -1.14 -12.39 -2.92
CA SER A 30 -0.70 -13.01 -1.67
C SER A 30 -0.83 -12.05 -0.48
N ALA A 31 -0.69 -12.59 0.74
CA ALA A 31 -0.80 -11.81 1.96
C ALA A 31 0.24 -10.67 2.09
N HIS A 32 1.32 -10.74 1.32
CA HIS A 32 2.42 -9.77 1.33
C HIS A 32 2.50 -8.94 0.05
N SER A 33 1.55 -9.12 -0.88
CA SER A 33 1.49 -8.40 -2.15
C SER A 33 0.39 -7.35 -2.13
N TYR A 34 0.72 -6.15 -2.57
CA TYR A 34 -0.18 -5.01 -2.69
C TYR A 34 -0.11 -4.49 -4.12
N CYS A 35 -1.24 -4.08 -4.66
CA CYS A 35 -1.32 -3.63 -6.04
C CYS A 35 -2.09 -2.31 -6.12
N CYS A 36 -1.66 -1.44 -7.02
CA CYS A 36 -2.44 -0.30 -7.46
C CYS A 36 -2.41 -0.20 -8.99
N GLU A 37 -3.49 0.27 -9.58
CA GLU A 37 -3.56 0.61 -10.98
C GLU A 37 -3.21 2.07 -11.21
N LEU A 38 -2.52 2.34 -12.30
CA LEU A 38 -2.14 3.65 -12.79
C LEU A 38 -2.59 3.76 -14.26
N GLU A 39 -2.43 4.95 -14.86
CA GLU A 39 -2.82 5.18 -16.25
C GLU A 39 -2.13 4.23 -17.25
N ASP A 40 -0.86 3.89 -16.99
CA ASP A 40 -0.02 3.10 -17.91
C ASP A 40 0.05 1.62 -17.56
N GLY A 41 -0.71 1.15 -16.56
CA GLY A 41 -0.65 -0.24 -16.13
C GLY A 41 -0.93 -0.42 -14.64
N ALA A 42 -0.24 -1.35 -14.00
CA ALA A 42 -0.30 -1.57 -12.57
C ALA A 42 1.09 -1.77 -11.98
N ILE A 43 1.21 -1.48 -10.69
CA ILE A 43 2.41 -1.78 -9.90
C ILE A 43 1.99 -2.71 -8.77
N ILE A 44 2.77 -3.77 -8.57
CA ILE A 44 2.66 -4.65 -7.42
C ILE A 44 3.87 -4.43 -6.51
N LEU A 45 3.61 -4.16 -5.23
CA LEU A 45 4.61 -4.13 -4.17
C LEU A 45 4.61 -5.48 -3.45
N GLU A 46 5.74 -6.16 -3.43
CA GLU A 46 5.97 -7.35 -2.63
C GLU A 46 6.69 -6.95 -1.33
N LEU A 47 6.01 -7.04 -0.20
CA LEU A 47 6.56 -6.62 1.09
C LEU A 47 7.68 -7.55 1.60
N ALA A 48 7.70 -8.81 1.18
CA ALA A 48 8.69 -9.78 1.66
C ALA A 48 10.10 -9.42 1.18
N THR A 49 10.21 -8.93 -0.05
CA THR A 49 11.48 -8.52 -0.68
C THR A 49 11.65 -7.01 -0.79
N GLY A 50 10.57 -6.24 -0.58
CA GLY A 50 10.54 -4.80 -0.84
C GLY A 50 10.55 -4.46 -2.34
N ALA A 51 10.35 -5.43 -3.22
CA ALA A 51 10.43 -5.26 -4.67
C ALA A 51 9.13 -4.71 -5.26
N TYR A 52 9.28 -3.95 -6.34
CA TYR A 52 8.17 -3.46 -7.15
C TYR A 52 8.16 -4.17 -8.51
N VAL A 53 6.99 -4.61 -8.95
CA VAL A 53 6.77 -5.26 -10.23
C VAL A 53 5.80 -4.42 -11.05
N GLY A 54 6.27 -3.88 -12.17
CA GLY A 54 5.44 -3.16 -13.13
C GLY A 54 4.72 -4.12 -14.06
N ILE A 55 3.46 -3.84 -14.35
CA ILE A 55 2.61 -4.58 -15.28
C ILE A 55 2.06 -3.61 -16.30
N HIS A 56 2.26 -3.90 -17.58
CA HIS A 56 1.74 -3.08 -18.68
C HIS A 56 0.21 -3.12 -18.75
N ALA A 57 -0.39 -2.01 -19.20
CA ALA A 57 -1.84 -1.85 -19.29
C ALA A 57 -2.52 -2.92 -20.14
N GLU A 58 -1.85 -3.44 -21.17
CA GLU A 58 -2.37 -4.49 -22.07
C GLU A 58 -2.74 -5.80 -21.36
N TYR A 59 -2.10 -6.12 -20.21
CA TYR A 59 -2.38 -7.32 -19.42
C TYR A 59 -3.53 -7.14 -18.43
N LEU A 60 -3.89 -5.90 -18.07
CA LEU A 60 -4.86 -5.61 -17.00
C LEU A 60 -6.23 -6.27 -17.21
N PRO A 61 -6.83 -6.29 -18.44
CA PRO A 61 -8.15 -6.91 -18.63
C PRO A 61 -8.16 -8.39 -18.22
N HIS A 62 -7.11 -9.15 -18.55
CA HIS A 62 -7.01 -10.55 -18.19
C HIS A 62 -6.74 -10.74 -16.67
N LEU A 63 -5.87 -9.91 -16.10
CA LEU A 63 -5.54 -10.00 -14.67
C LEU A 63 -6.74 -9.69 -13.77
N ARG A 64 -7.56 -8.69 -14.15
CA ARG A 64 -8.79 -8.33 -13.42
C ARG A 64 -9.80 -9.48 -13.40
N ILE A 65 -9.88 -10.27 -14.47
CA ILE A 65 -10.76 -11.45 -14.54
C ILE A 65 -10.20 -12.61 -13.73
N ARG A 66 -8.87 -12.79 -13.73
CA ARG A 66 -8.20 -13.96 -13.13
C ARG A 66 -7.89 -13.80 -11.65
N ILE A 67 -7.70 -12.58 -11.17
CA ILE A 67 -7.31 -12.28 -9.79
C ILE A 67 -8.50 -11.68 -9.04
N GLN A 68 -9.09 -12.44 -8.13
CA GLN A 68 -10.36 -12.06 -7.47
C GLN A 68 -10.23 -10.89 -6.50
N ASN A 69 -9.09 -10.75 -5.83
CA ASN A 69 -8.84 -9.65 -4.89
C ASN A 69 -8.01 -8.51 -5.51
N TRP A 70 -8.08 -8.37 -6.85
CA TRP A 70 -7.51 -7.23 -7.53
C TRP A 70 -8.15 -5.92 -7.05
N PRO A 71 -7.39 -4.83 -6.90
CA PRO A 71 -7.94 -3.54 -6.45
C PRO A 71 -9.00 -3.04 -7.44
N ASP A 72 -10.04 -2.36 -6.91
CA ASP A 72 -11.03 -1.72 -7.75
C ASP A 72 -10.39 -0.54 -8.49
N SER A 73 -10.46 -0.55 -9.80
CA SER A 73 -9.95 0.54 -10.63
C SER A 73 -10.92 1.72 -10.60
N HIS A 74 -10.47 2.88 -10.19
CA HIS A 74 -11.20 4.15 -10.28
C HIS A 74 -11.13 4.76 -11.69
N GLY A 75 -11.28 3.94 -12.73
CA GLY A 75 -11.30 4.42 -14.10
C GLY A 75 -11.47 3.27 -15.08
N SER A 76 -12.64 3.19 -15.70
CA SER A 76 -12.87 2.29 -16.81
C SER A 76 -12.25 2.86 -18.10
N ALA A 77 -10.93 2.92 -18.16
CA ALA A 77 -10.28 3.06 -19.44
C ALA A 77 -10.57 1.74 -20.22
N GLN A 78 -11.28 1.81 -21.32
CA GLN A 78 -11.39 0.72 -22.30
C GLN A 78 -9.99 0.52 -22.89
N VAL A 79 -9.19 -0.30 -22.21
CA VAL A 79 -7.88 -0.68 -22.73
C VAL A 79 -8.13 -1.71 -23.80
N THR A 80 -7.83 -1.36 -25.03
CA THR A 80 -7.77 -2.32 -26.15
C THR A 80 -6.70 -3.35 -25.84
N THR A 81 -7.11 -4.59 -25.64
CA THR A 81 -6.21 -5.68 -25.27
C THR A 81 -5.42 -6.12 -26.50
N ASN A 82 -4.13 -5.80 -26.54
CA ASN A 82 -3.22 -6.29 -27.58
C ASN A 82 -2.45 -7.55 -27.13
N ALA A 83 -2.42 -7.83 -25.80
CA ALA A 83 -1.77 -9.02 -25.27
C ALA A 83 -2.56 -10.29 -25.61
N THR A 84 -1.87 -11.33 -26.01
CA THR A 84 -2.48 -12.64 -26.21
C THR A 84 -2.85 -13.31 -24.90
N ILE A 85 -3.87 -14.18 -24.92
CA ILE A 85 -4.25 -14.96 -23.72
C ILE A 85 -3.05 -15.77 -23.19
N THR A 86 -2.25 -16.34 -24.10
CA THR A 86 -1.07 -17.14 -23.76
C THR A 86 0.00 -16.34 -23.02
N GLU A 87 0.27 -15.10 -23.43
CA GLU A 87 1.23 -14.22 -22.76
C GLU A 87 0.74 -13.83 -21.36
N SER A 88 -0.56 -13.54 -21.24
CA SER A 88 -1.16 -13.22 -19.93
C SER A 88 -1.11 -14.39 -18.97
N GLU A 89 -1.36 -15.63 -19.43
CA GLU A 89 -1.25 -16.84 -18.59
C GLU A 89 0.22 -17.12 -18.21
N SER A 90 1.18 -16.88 -19.09
CA SER A 90 2.61 -16.99 -18.77
C SER A 90 3.01 -15.98 -17.68
N LEU A 91 2.52 -14.74 -17.76
CA LEU A 91 2.74 -13.73 -16.73
C LEU A 91 2.15 -14.17 -15.40
N ILE A 92 0.90 -14.65 -15.37
CA ILE A 92 0.24 -15.15 -14.15
C ILE A 92 1.03 -16.31 -13.54
N SER A 93 1.49 -17.28 -14.34
CA SER A 93 2.32 -18.38 -13.88
C SER A 93 3.61 -17.87 -13.22
N SER A 94 4.31 -16.95 -13.87
CA SER A 94 5.52 -16.32 -13.31
C SER A 94 5.25 -15.60 -11.99
N LEU A 95 4.13 -14.91 -11.84
CA LEU A 95 3.75 -14.24 -10.60
C LEU A 95 3.39 -15.23 -9.49
N VAL A 96 2.79 -16.37 -9.84
CA VAL A 96 2.52 -17.47 -8.90
C VAL A 96 3.82 -18.13 -8.44
N ASP A 97 4.74 -18.43 -9.35
CA ASP A 97 6.04 -19.04 -9.05
C ASP A 97 6.89 -18.15 -8.12
N ARG A 98 6.74 -16.84 -8.25
CA ARG A 98 7.39 -15.85 -7.37
C ARG A 98 6.67 -15.66 -6.04
N GLY A 99 5.50 -16.27 -5.81
CA GLY A 99 4.71 -16.11 -4.60
C GLY A 99 3.96 -14.77 -4.49
N ILE A 100 3.95 -13.96 -5.53
CA ILE A 100 3.20 -12.70 -5.61
C ILE A 100 1.70 -12.99 -5.70
N LEU A 101 1.34 -14.01 -6.48
CA LEU A 101 -0.01 -14.57 -6.54
C LEU A 101 -0.08 -15.90 -5.82
N THR A 102 -1.26 -16.25 -5.34
CA THR A 102 -1.57 -17.54 -4.69
C THR A 102 -2.88 -18.10 -5.22
N THR A 103 -3.02 -19.41 -5.18
CA THR A 103 -4.28 -20.10 -5.47
C THR A 103 -5.16 -20.27 -4.22
N SER A 104 -4.64 -19.96 -3.04
CA SER A 104 -5.41 -19.98 -1.80
C SER A 104 -6.16 -18.67 -1.62
N PRO A 105 -7.44 -18.69 -1.20
CA PRO A 105 -8.22 -17.48 -0.97
C PRO A 105 -7.50 -16.53 -0.01
N ALA A 106 -7.31 -15.28 -0.44
CA ALA A 106 -6.75 -14.22 0.38
C ALA A 106 -7.74 -13.05 0.46
N PRO A 107 -7.86 -12.39 1.61
CA PRO A 107 -8.81 -11.29 1.78
C PRO A 107 -8.46 -10.13 0.84
N LYS A 108 -9.50 -9.50 0.27
CA LYS A 108 -9.35 -8.26 -0.46
C LYS A 108 -8.88 -7.18 0.52
N ARG A 109 -7.78 -6.53 0.20
CA ARG A 109 -7.24 -5.42 0.97
C ARG A 109 -7.41 -4.14 0.16
N SER A 110 -8.37 -3.36 0.56
CA SER A 110 -8.58 -2.01 0.04
C SER A 110 -8.67 -1.08 1.24
N SER A 111 -7.59 -0.40 1.55
CA SER A 111 -7.64 0.79 2.37
C SER A 111 -6.97 1.91 1.59
N THR A 112 -7.77 2.61 0.80
CA THR A 112 -7.33 3.87 0.24
C THR A 112 -7.35 4.89 1.37
N PRO A 113 -6.21 5.51 1.72
CA PRO A 113 -6.20 6.54 2.75
C PRO A 113 -7.02 7.75 2.29
N PRO A 114 -7.55 8.56 3.23
CA PRO A 114 -8.16 9.84 2.88
C PRO A 114 -7.20 10.67 2.04
N THR A 115 -7.74 11.38 1.05
CA THR A 115 -6.94 12.26 0.19
C THR A 115 -6.28 13.35 1.04
N PRO A 116 -4.96 13.51 0.99
CA PRO A 116 -4.26 14.55 1.74
C PRO A 116 -4.70 15.95 1.26
N VAL A 117 -5.10 16.81 2.19
CA VAL A 117 -5.53 18.18 1.89
C VAL A 117 -4.48 19.19 2.34
N ALA A 118 -3.81 18.94 3.46
CA ALA A 118 -2.86 19.88 4.04
C ALA A 118 -1.70 19.18 4.73
N ALA A 119 -0.54 19.86 4.80
CA ALA A 119 0.53 19.47 5.69
C ALA A 119 0.22 19.94 7.12
N MET A 120 0.55 19.13 8.13
CA MET A 120 0.41 19.53 9.52
C MET A 120 1.46 20.58 9.88
N THR A 121 1.04 21.84 9.96
CA THR A 121 1.93 22.96 10.28
C THR A 121 2.37 22.91 11.74
N THR A 122 3.68 22.83 11.97
CA THR A 122 4.26 22.84 13.33
C THR A 122 4.61 24.25 13.82
N GLY A 123 4.67 25.21 12.93
CA GLY A 123 4.90 26.65 13.22
C GLY A 123 6.12 26.91 14.12
N SER A 124 6.09 28.02 14.85
CA SER A 124 7.15 28.40 15.83
C SER A 124 7.19 27.49 17.09
N ALA A 125 6.33 26.47 17.16
CA ALA A 125 6.31 25.53 18.28
C ALA A 125 7.61 24.70 18.40
N ILE A 126 8.39 24.61 17.31
CA ILE A 126 9.67 23.93 17.30
C ILE A 126 10.69 24.61 18.26
N GLN A 127 10.55 25.90 18.54
CA GLN A 127 11.56 26.65 19.32
C GLN A 127 11.34 26.69 20.84
N ARG A 128 10.14 26.39 21.37
CA ARG A 128 9.76 26.86 22.74
C ARG A 128 9.60 25.83 23.85
N SER A 129 9.82 24.55 23.64
CA SER A 129 9.60 23.56 24.71
C SER A 129 10.67 22.48 24.75
N GLY A 130 11.24 22.21 25.92
CA GLY A 130 12.16 21.09 26.12
C GLY A 130 11.49 19.75 25.77
N THR A 131 12.24 18.80 25.23
CA THR A 131 11.73 17.48 24.90
C THR A 131 11.88 16.59 26.16
N PRO A 132 10.78 16.14 26.80
CA PRO A 132 10.87 15.29 27.97
C PRO A 132 11.65 14.00 27.70
N ALA A 133 12.44 13.52 28.66
CA ALA A 133 13.25 12.30 28.54
C ALA A 133 12.45 11.06 28.10
N LYS A 134 11.17 10.97 28.49
CA LYS A 134 10.26 9.91 28.07
C LYS A 134 10.01 9.88 26.53
N HIS A 135 10.07 11.05 25.88
CA HIS A 135 9.92 11.13 24.43
C HIS A 135 11.19 10.66 23.72
N LEU A 136 12.35 11.02 24.26
CA LEU A 136 13.64 10.53 23.76
C LEU A 136 13.72 9.01 23.84
N MET A 137 13.38 8.41 24.98
CA MET A 137 13.38 6.95 25.12
C MET A 137 12.47 6.26 24.09
N GLN A 138 11.25 6.75 23.90
CA GLN A 138 10.32 6.16 22.95
C GLN A 138 10.74 6.37 21.50
N PHE A 139 11.36 7.52 21.20
CA PHE A 139 11.98 7.79 19.89
C PHE A 139 13.12 6.79 19.64
N MET A 140 14.04 6.62 20.59
CA MET A 140 15.16 5.68 20.47
C MET A 140 14.70 4.24 20.28
N MET A 141 13.66 3.81 21.01
CA MET A 141 13.06 2.49 20.82
C MET A 141 12.45 2.32 19.44
N SER A 142 11.84 3.37 18.86
CA SER A 142 11.28 3.33 17.52
C SER A 142 12.38 3.31 16.46
N LEU A 143 13.36 4.18 16.61
CA LEU A 143 14.55 4.24 15.77
C LEU A 143 15.27 2.88 15.72
N TRP A 144 15.54 2.30 16.88
CA TRP A 144 16.22 1.00 16.99
C TRP A 144 15.40 -0.13 16.40
N THR A 145 14.08 -0.16 16.64
CA THR A 145 13.17 -1.17 16.06
C THR A 145 13.22 -1.14 14.53
N VAL A 146 13.17 0.06 13.93
CA VAL A 146 13.24 0.21 12.46
C VAL A 146 14.64 -0.12 11.97
N SER A 147 15.69 0.39 12.62
CA SER A 147 17.09 0.19 12.19
C SER A 147 17.48 -1.29 12.15
N LEU A 148 17.06 -2.08 13.13
CA LEU A 148 17.36 -3.52 13.15
C LEU A 148 16.62 -4.26 12.04
N ARG A 149 15.30 -4.02 11.90
CA ARG A 149 14.48 -4.75 10.93
C ARG A 149 14.64 -4.26 9.49
N HIS A 150 14.99 -3.00 9.29
CA HIS A 150 15.25 -2.47 7.95
C HIS A 150 16.55 -3.01 7.33
N ARG A 151 17.51 -3.42 8.17
CA ARG A 151 18.76 -4.05 7.71
C ARG A 151 18.54 -5.45 7.11
N ASP A 152 17.52 -6.16 7.57
CA ASP A 152 17.24 -7.55 7.21
C ASP A 152 16.14 -7.66 6.14
N ASP A 153 15.86 -6.58 5.40
CA ASP A 153 14.77 -6.48 4.39
C ASP A 153 13.40 -6.94 4.92
N GLN A 154 13.14 -6.72 6.22
CA GLN A 154 11.92 -7.16 6.90
C GLN A 154 10.80 -6.10 6.86
N LEU A 155 10.54 -5.49 5.71
CA LEU A 155 9.46 -4.50 5.57
C LEU A 155 8.09 -5.09 5.96
N ALA A 156 7.82 -6.34 5.59
CA ALA A 156 6.61 -7.05 5.96
C ALA A 156 6.41 -7.14 7.49
N SER A 157 7.50 -7.40 8.23
CA SER A 157 7.47 -7.46 9.70
C SER A 157 7.17 -6.10 10.34
N LEU A 158 7.73 -5.01 9.78
CA LEU A 158 7.46 -3.65 10.27
C LEU A 158 6.02 -3.20 9.98
N VAL A 159 5.52 -3.49 8.78
CA VAL A 159 4.14 -3.23 8.37
C VAL A 159 3.17 -4.03 9.26
N GLY A 160 3.45 -5.31 9.51
CA GLY A 160 2.66 -6.16 10.40
C GLY A 160 2.63 -5.62 11.84
N LEU A 161 3.77 -5.18 12.37
CA LEU A 161 3.86 -4.57 13.70
C LEU A 161 3.04 -3.27 13.78
N LEU A 162 3.11 -2.41 12.76
CA LEU A 162 2.32 -1.18 12.69
C LEU A 162 0.83 -1.49 12.65
N SER A 163 0.43 -2.43 11.79
CA SER A 163 -0.98 -2.85 11.66
C SER A 163 -1.55 -3.33 13.01
N GLN A 164 -0.84 -4.21 13.70
CA GLN A 164 -1.24 -4.70 15.03
C GLN A 164 -1.38 -3.55 16.04
N ARG A 165 -0.41 -2.62 16.07
CA ARG A 165 -0.45 -1.49 17.00
C ARG A 165 -1.60 -0.54 16.70
N GLN A 166 -1.83 -0.21 15.45
CA GLN A 166 -2.94 0.66 15.04
C GLN A 166 -4.29 0.02 15.39
N HIS A 167 -4.45 -1.28 15.16
CA HIS A 167 -5.65 -2.01 15.55
C HIS A 167 -5.90 -1.98 17.08
N LEU A 168 -4.85 -2.15 17.90
CA LEU A 168 -4.95 -2.07 19.36
C LEU A 168 -5.30 -0.65 19.85
N ILE A 169 -4.72 0.39 19.22
CA ILE A 169 -5.01 1.79 19.56
C ILE A 169 -6.49 2.10 19.35
N ARG A 170 -7.06 1.64 18.25
CA ARG A 170 -8.48 1.84 17.93
C ARG A 170 -9.41 1.16 18.94
N ARG A 171 -9.10 -0.07 19.36
CA ARG A 171 -9.91 -0.79 20.34
C ARG A 171 -10.03 -0.08 21.69
N VAL A 172 -9.03 0.72 22.06
CA VAL A 172 -8.99 1.42 23.37
C VAL A 172 -9.83 2.70 23.38
N GLN A 173 -10.46 3.11 22.24
CA GLN A 173 -11.33 4.30 22.10
C GLN A 173 -10.75 5.61 22.68
N ARG A 174 -9.45 5.70 22.81
CA ARG A 174 -8.81 6.94 23.28
C ARG A 174 -8.69 7.89 22.10
N THR A 175 -9.53 8.90 22.07
CA THR A 175 -9.44 9.99 21.10
C THR A 175 -8.22 10.85 21.41
N ALA A 176 -7.08 10.51 20.78
CA ALA A 176 -5.98 11.46 20.74
C ALA A 176 -6.43 12.65 19.88
N THR A 177 -6.26 13.85 20.40
CA THR A 177 -6.62 15.06 19.66
C THR A 177 -5.58 15.38 18.59
N LEU A 178 -5.97 16.16 17.58
CA LEU A 178 -5.04 16.66 16.56
C LEU A 178 -3.89 17.48 17.21
N GLU A 179 -4.19 18.19 18.30
CA GLU A 179 -3.18 18.92 19.08
C GLU A 179 -2.18 17.99 19.79
N ASP A 180 -2.60 16.82 20.26
CA ASP A 180 -1.68 15.82 20.81
C ASP A 180 -0.75 15.28 19.72
N ALA A 181 -1.28 15.02 18.53
CA ALA A 181 -0.50 14.61 17.37
C ALA A 181 0.52 15.68 16.99
N LYS A 182 0.13 16.95 16.92
CA LYS A 182 0.99 18.09 16.62
C LYS A 182 2.14 18.24 17.63
N LYS A 183 1.84 18.13 18.92
CA LYS A 183 2.87 18.15 19.99
C LYS A 183 3.88 17.00 19.82
N MET A 184 3.41 15.80 19.49
CA MET A 184 4.29 14.65 19.28
C MET A 184 5.10 14.78 17.98
N LEU A 185 4.52 15.32 16.92
CA LEU A 185 5.25 15.63 15.71
C LEU A 185 6.39 16.61 15.95
N VAL A 186 6.14 17.70 16.70
CA VAL A 186 7.19 18.65 17.10
C VAL A 186 8.29 17.96 17.90
N ALA A 187 7.94 17.10 18.85
CA ALA A 187 8.93 16.35 19.63
C ALA A 187 9.74 15.40 18.73
N PHE A 188 9.09 14.72 17.78
CA PHE A 188 9.75 13.86 16.81
C PHE A 188 10.73 14.64 15.92
N LEU A 189 10.31 15.73 15.32
CA LEU A 189 11.13 16.56 14.41
C LEU A 189 12.37 17.11 15.13
N ARG A 190 12.25 17.50 16.40
CA ARG A 190 13.39 17.96 17.21
C ARG A 190 14.39 16.85 17.50
N LEU A 191 13.91 15.64 17.82
CA LEU A 191 14.78 14.52 18.09
C LEU A 191 15.46 14.02 16.83
N ARG A 192 14.71 13.94 15.71
CA ARG A 192 15.20 13.42 14.43
C ARG A 192 16.50 14.06 13.98
N ILE A 193 16.63 15.39 14.02
CA ILE A 193 17.80 16.14 13.55
C ILE A 193 19.11 15.74 14.23
N TRP A 194 19.07 15.16 15.43
CA TRP A 194 20.23 14.71 16.16
C TRP A 194 20.71 13.31 15.74
N PHE A 195 19.89 12.53 15.05
CA PHE A 195 20.19 11.13 14.77
C PHE A 195 20.31 10.82 13.28
N TYR A 196 19.52 11.48 12.43
CA TYR A 196 19.58 11.28 10.97
C TYR A 196 18.90 12.43 10.23
N THR A 197 19.23 12.55 8.93
CA THR A 197 18.52 13.42 7.99
C THR A 197 17.45 12.61 7.27
N ALA A 198 16.28 13.22 7.03
CA ALA A 198 15.17 12.56 6.29
C ALA A 198 15.43 12.49 4.78
N ASP A 199 16.41 13.26 4.29
CA ASP A 199 16.73 13.32 2.88
C ASP A 199 17.04 11.92 2.33
N ARG A 200 16.35 11.52 1.24
CA ARG A 200 16.44 10.21 0.59
C ARG A 200 16.12 8.99 1.48
N ARG A 201 15.47 9.19 2.63
CA ARG A 201 15.10 8.14 3.59
C ARG A 201 13.62 8.18 3.97
N CYS A 202 12.76 8.53 3.01
CA CYS A 202 11.32 8.69 3.26
C CYS A 202 10.69 7.46 3.95
N LEU A 203 11.00 6.25 3.48
CA LEU A 203 10.50 5.01 4.07
C LEU A 203 10.94 4.84 5.54
N PHE A 204 12.23 5.02 5.81
CA PHE A 204 12.79 4.90 7.15
C PHE A 204 12.20 5.95 8.10
N ASP A 205 12.17 7.22 7.70
CA ASP A 205 11.63 8.33 8.48
C ASP A 205 10.15 8.11 8.82
N SER A 206 9.36 7.72 7.82
CA SER A 206 7.92 7.45 8.00
C SER A 206 7.65 6.26 8.92
N LEU A 207 8.44 5.19 8.84
CA LEU A 207 8.32 4.04 9.73
C LEU A 207 8.68 4.42 11.17
N VAL A 208 9.76 5.19 11.39
CA VAL A 208 10.14 5.66 12.74
C VAL A 208 9.06 6.57 13.32
N LEU A 209 8.52 7.50 12.52
CA LEU A 209 7.44 8.41 12.94
C LEU A 209 6.18 7.63 13.30
N ALA A 210 5.72 6.72 12.42
CA ALA A 210 4.51 5.93 12.67
C ALA A 210 4.63 5.05 13.93
N LEU A 211 5.80 4.42 14.15
CA LEU A 211 6.07 3.67 15.39
C LEU A 211 6.13 4.56 16.63
N PHE A 212 6.74 5.74 16.51
CA PHE A 212 6.80 6.71 17.60
C PHE A 212 5.40 7.17 18.03
N LEU A 213 4.55 7.54 17.05
CA LEU A 213 3.15 7.92 17.30
C LEU A 213 2.35 6.75 17.90
N SER A 214 2.53 5.54 17.38
CA SER A 214 1.85 4.35 17.92
C SER A 214 2.20 4.06 19.37
N ARG A 215 3.47 4.30 19.79
CA ARG A 215 3.90 4.19 21.19
C ARG A 215 3.24 5.24 22.10
N LYS A 216 2.80 6.35 21.51
CA LYS A 216 2.03 7.42 22.19
C LYS A 216 0.52 7.16 22.14
N LYS A 217 0.08 6.05 21.55
CA LYS A 217 -1.34 5.71 21.32
C LYS A 217 -2.05 6.77 20.46
N ILE A 218 -1.34 7.38 19.53
CA ILE A 218 -1.87 8.31 18.56
C ILE A 218 -2.13 7.49 17.27
N PRO A 219 -3.38 7.39 16.81
CA PRO A 219 -3.69 6.73 15.55
C PRO A 219 -3.11 7.55 14.40
N CYS A 220 -2.53 6.85 13.43
CA CYS A 220 -2.02 7.46 12.20
C CYS A 220 -2.05 6.42 11.08
N THR A 221 -2.00 6.88 9.85
CA THR A 221 -1.90 6.04 8.66
C THR A 221 -0.50 6.17 8.08
N PHE A 222 0.21 5.06 8.00
CA PHE A 222 1.45 4.95 7.24
C PHE A 222 1.09 4.57 5.81
N VAL A 223 1.61 5.31 4.83
CA VAL A 223 1.30 5.12 3.40
C VAL A 223 2.58 4.95 2.61
N ILE A 224 2.55 4.03 1.65
CA ILE A 224 3.50 3.97 0.54
C ILE A 224 2.71 4.28 -0.72
N GLY A 225 3.23 5.19 -1.53
CA GLY A 225 2.69 5.55 -2.84
C GLY A 225 3.74 5.40 -3.93
N VAL A 226 3.27 5.28 -5.16
CA VAL A 226 4.10 5.11 -6.35
C VAL A 226 3.67 6.06 -7.46
N SER A 227 4.60 6.41 -8.33
CA SER A 227 4.40 7.16 -9.56
C SER A 227 5.15 6.45 -10.69
N THR A 228 4.68 6.57 -11.94
CA THR A 228 5.28 5.86 -13.10
C THR A 228 6.12 6.76 -14.01
N LYS A 229 5.97 8.08 -13.92
CA LYS A 229 6.61 9.02 -14.86
C LYS A 229 7.43 10.10 -14.15
N PRO A 230 8.70 9.82 -13.79
CA PRO A 230 9.43 8.54 -13.78
C PRO A 230 8.91 7.61 -12.67
N PHE A 231 9.33 6.32 -12.67
CA PHE A 231 9.03 5.44 -11.56
C PHE A 231 9.70 5.94 -10.28
N LEU A 232 8.86 6.29 -9.31
CA LEU A 232 9.27 6.71 -7.98
C LEU A 232 8.38 6.02 -6.95
N ALA A 233 8.97 5.68 -5.80
CA ALA A 233 8.24 5.23 -4.63
C ALA A 233 8.50 6.19 -3.48
N HIS A 234 7.45 6.54 -2.76
CA HIS A 234 7.51 7.45 -1.65
C HIS A 234 6.71 6.93 -0.46
N ALA A 235 7.11 7.31 0.76
CA ALA A 235 6.41 6.92 1.96
C ALA A 235 6.18 8.13 2.86
N TRP A 236 4.98 8.21 3.46
CA TRP A 236 4.61 9.27 4.38
C TRP A 236 3.71 8.77 5.49
N VAL A 237 3.45 9.63 6.46
CA VAL A 237 2.50 9.40 7.56
C VAL A 237 1.46 10.51 7.55
N GLN A 238 0.19 10.13 7.70
CA GLN A 238 -0.92 11.09 7.80
C GLN A 238 -1.87 10.75 8.94
N ILE A 239 -2.64 11.75 9.38
CA ILE A 239 -3.78 11.61 10.29
C ILE A 239 -4.97 12.27 9.62
N GLY A 240 -5.96 11.45 9.20
CA GLY A 240 -7.02 11.93 8.33
C GLY A 240 -6.42 12.56 7.08
N GLU A 241 -6.78 13.81 6.81
CA GLU A 241 -6.33 14.58 5.63
C GLU A 241 -4.99 15.33 5.86
N PHE A 242 -4.37 15.22 7.04
CA PHE A 242 -3.14 15.97 7.36
C PHE A 242 -1.90 15.10 7.21
N VAL A 243 -1.00 15.48 6.32
CA VAL A 243 0.34 14.88 6.16
C VAL A 243 1.27 15.39 7.25
N LEU A 244 2.07 14.51 7.85
CA LEU A 244 2.91 14.83 9.02
C LEU A 244 4.36 15.12 8.65
N ASN A 245 4.95 14.38 7.75
CA ASN A 245 6.39 14.44 7.44
C ASN A 245 6.71 14.82 5.99
N ASP A 246 5.71 15.34 5.29
CA ASP A 246 5.84 15.83 3.92
C ASP A 246 4.83 16.96 3.65
N THR A 247 4.74 17.44 2.41
CA THR A 247 3.71 18.36 1.95
C THR A 247 2.56 17.62 1.26
N ALA A 248 1.36 18.18 1.32
CA ALA A 248 0.19 17.59 0.67
C ALA A 248 0.37 17.53 -0.86
N GLU A 249 0.91 18.61 -1.43
CA GLU A 249 1.16 18.74 -2.88
C GLU A 249 2.12 17.64 -3.37
N HIS A 250 3.16 17.35 -2.60
CA HIS A 250 4.14 16.32 -2.98
C HIS A 250 3.51 14.91 -2.91
N VAL A 251 2.83 14.56 -1.82
CA VAL A 251 2.26 13.21 -1.68
C VAL A 251 1.09 12.96 -2.64
N GLN A 252 0.38 14.00 -3.09
CA GLN A 252 -0.68 13.88 -4.10
C GLN A 252 -0.17 13.47 -5.49
N THR A 253 1.14 13.58 -5.75
CA THR A 253 1.74 13.11 -7.01
C THR A 253 1.93 11.59 -7.04
N PHE A 254 1.67 10.90 -5.93
CA PHE A 254 1.80 9.45 -5.81
C PHE A 254 0.45 8.77 -5.64
N THR A 255 0.29 7.64 -6.31
CA THR A 255 -0.87 6.75 -6.09
C THR A 255 -0.58 5.82 -4.92
N PRO A 256 -1.41 5.81 -3.86
CA PRO A 256 -1.22 4.89 -2.75
C PRO A 256 -1.29 3.43 -3.18
N ILE A 257 -0.28 2.64 -2.80
CA ILE A 257 -0.23 1.19 -3.02
C ILE A 257 -0.41 0.41 -1.72
N LEU A 258 0.01 1.00 -0.60
CA LEU A 258 -0.13 0.44 0.74
C LEU A 258 -0.56 1.53 1.71
N ALA A 259 -1.60 1.27 2.49
CA ALA A 259 -1.98 2.09 3.63
C ALA A 259 -2.19 1.22 4.88
N VAL A 260 -1.55 1.59 5.98
CA VAL A 260 -1.62 0.88 7.27
C VAL A 260 -2.01 1.87 8.35
N GLY A 261 -3.18 1.70 8.90
CA GLY A 261 -3.68 2.60 9.93
C GLY A 261 -5.18 2.80 9.84
N GLU A 262 -5.73 3.87 9.33
CA GLU A 262 -7.16 4.06 9.21
C GLU A 262 -7.76 3.13 8.15
N SER A 263 -8.66 2.23 8.58
CA SER A 263 -9.75 1.74 7.74
C SER A 263 -11.03 2.36 8.29
N ASN A 264 -11.82 2.92 7.44
CA ASN A 264 -13.21 3.22 7.77
C ASN A 264 -13.92 1.95 8.21
#